data_b27047176b4a48f084d8677f8b478b29
#
_entry.id   b27047176b4a48f084d8677f8b478b29
#
_cell.length_a   1.000
_cell.length_b   1.000
_cell.length_c   1.000
_cell.angle_alpha   90.00
_cell.angle_beta   90.00
_cell.angle_gamma   90.00
#
_symmetry.space_group_name_H-M   'P 1'
#
loop_
_entity.id
_entity.type
_entity.pdbx_description
1 polymer ?
#
loop_
_entity_poly.entity_id
_entity_poly.type
_entity_poly.pdbx_seq_one_letter_code
_entity_poly.pdbx_strand_id
1 'polypeptide(L)'
;MTRVRTVPGGLLVLAWTVSLSGCTGELMPAEADRNMTPTGRSQSGGSDDPTLDPQPDPTPDDPIRDGPVGDDDPDSGDPDPGDDMPDRPDLGFACTEPAPPAPAEPIRRFSRERYVNAVLDLTEDVFGRASPIHRTVADALIQVPADGGEPFTTQDDLVSQGHVQAWYDVARALGTAVHDPATLEAWLGDCATNGSTSDDAACIETFVGELGGRLFGRALEADEVAFFRDEVYGADRQAGASFEDATENVVVAILSAPDTLYRIEGRTQPMDGRVALNGTELARRLAAILWKTTPDAELVERARNLTEDQVPSLVRDMLEDPRAVRGLRAFVSDWLHLDEVPRLDAGLDDPAFAAFAGDDRPSARLHEDMVREVVDLFVHYTFVEPKGLHDILVSDRSFARTEELARVTGAPEVWDGTPDHVVRVAPERAGLFGRAALHVTGGVRTRPIKKGVRLYESVMCGSFSNPPNELPPPPELAPTLTTRERTAAITEQPDSSCATCHAIINPLGYVTENIDALGRLRTEETIFNDNGDVLAQVPIDSVARPIEFLGNAQPASHALELSRQLTETGRVDACVARQLVRYVFGRAETEADQCLMEELGTMMQDGAPFIDVLEHILSHPSFRSRSI
;
A
#
# COMPACT_ATOMS: atom_id res chain seq x y z
N MET A 1 44.65 -1.72 -45.17
CA MET A 1 44.13 -3.08 -45.41
C MET A 1 44.00 -3.76 -44.09
N THR A 2 42.85 -3.61 -43.45
CA THR A 2 42.54 -4.30 -42.18
C THR A 2 41.15 -4.92 -42.37
N ARG A 3 41.12 -6.23 -42.30
CA ARG A 3 39.92 -7.02 -42.51
C ARG A 3 38.94 -6.86 -41.34
N VAL A 4 37.75 -6.35 -41.62
CA VAL A 4 36.61 -6.38 -40.72
C VAL A 4 35.96 -7.76 -40.83
N ARG A 5 35.86 -8.48 -39.72
CA ARG A 5 35.04 -9.70 -39.59
C ARG A 5 33.62 -9.26 -39.32
N THR A 6 32.73 -9.56 -40.24
CA THR A 6 31.28 -9.50 -40.05
C THR A 6 30.80 -10.58 -39.11
N VAL A 7 30.08 -10.20 -38.06
CA VAL A 7 29.29 -11.10 -37.22
C VAL A 7 27.83 -10.96 -37.71
N PRO A 8 27.13 -12.02 -38.05
CA PRO A 8 25.72 -11.95 -38.40
C PRO A 8 24.87 -12.02 -37.13
N GLY A 9 23.94 -11.09 -36.99
CA GLY A 9 23.00 -11.01 -35.90
C GLY A 9 22.83 -9.52 -35.45
N GLY A 10 22.31 -8.69 -36.35
CA GLY A 10 22.15 -7.26 -36.06
C GLY A 10 20.75 -6.95 -35.57
N LEU A 11 20.63 -6.66 -34.30
CA LEU A 11 19.52 -5.89 -33.72
C LEU A 11 19.67 -4.44 -34.18
N LEU A 12 18.69 -3.91 -34.89
CA LEU A 12 18.59 -2.49 -35.18
C LEU A 12 17.99 -1.79 -33.94
N VAL A 13 18.88 -1.33 -33.07
CA VAL A 13 18.52 -0.38 -32.01
C VAL A 13 18.47 1.01 -32.65
N LEU A 14 17.30 1.62 -32.73
CA LEU A 14 17.13 3.02 -33.04
C LEU A 14 17.74 3.85 -31.90
N ALA A 15 19.02 4.20 -32.06
CA ALA A 15 19.70 5.13 -31.18
C ALA A 15 19.32 6.56 -31.58
N TRP A 16 18.57 7.24 -30.74
CA TRP A 16 18.49 8.68 -30.74
C TRP A 16 19.81 9.23 -30.20
N THR A 17 20.66 9.74 -31.09
CA THR A 17 21.86 10.45 -30.70
C THR A 17 21.51 11.83 -30.17
N VAL A 18 21.52 11.97 -28.86
CA VAL A 18 21.67 13.28 -28.22
C VAL A 18 23.16 13.50 -28.02
N SER A 19 23.70 14.47 -28.75
CA SER A 19 25.08 14.92 -28.59
C SER A 19 25.21 15.65 -27.25
N LEU A 20 25.86 15.03 -26.27
CA LEU A 20 26.38 15.71 -25.09
C LEU A 20 27.89 15.74 -25.15
N SER A 21 28.41 16.94 -25.37
CA SER A 21 29.83 17.25 -25.27
C SER A 21 30.30 17.24 -23.82
N GLY A 22 31.27 16.42 -23.54
CA GLY A 22 32.38 16.65 -22.63
C GLY A 22 32.12 16.70 -21.11
N CYS A 23 32.61 15.68 -20.42
CA CYS A 23 33.59 15.83 -19.33
C CYS A 23 33.99 14.43 -18.84
N THR A 24 35.24 14.08 -19.11
CA THR A 24 35.94 12.95 -18.49
C THR A 24 36.29 13.30 -17.05
N GLY A 25 35.86 12.47 -16.10
CA GLY A 25 36.28 12.51 -14.70
C GLY A 25 36.43 11.10 -14.16
N GLU A 26 37.67 10.74 -13.85
CA GLU A 26 38.05 9.47 -13.22
C GLU A 26 37.42 9.30 -11.84
N LEU A 27 36.97 8.10 -11.54
CA LEU A 27 36.51 7.67 -10.23
C LEU A 27 37.72 7.27 -9.36
N MET A 28 37.90 7.99 -8.26
CA MET A 28 38.74 7.57 -7.13
C MET A 28 37.87 7.41 -5.89
N PRO A 29 38.21 6.51 -4.95
CA PRO A 29 37.36 6.13 -3.81
C PRO A 29 37.37 7.17 -2.69
N ALA A 30 36.25 7.29 -1.99
CA ALA A 30 36.01 8.21 -0.89
C ALA A 30 36.75 7.78 0.38
N GLU A 31 37.67 8.61 0.86
CA GLU A 31 38.11 8.70 2.25
C GLU A 31 37.46 9.91 2.91
N ALA A 32 37.08 9.71 4.16
CA ALA A 32 36.47 10.71 5.02
C ALA A 32 37.46 11.80 5.42
N ASP A 33 37.11 13.07 5.32
CA ASP A 33 37.64 14.06 6.24
C ASP A 33 36.73 15.25 6.51
N ARG A 34 36.90 15.80 7.72
CA ARG A 34 36.10 16.80 8.41
C ARG A 34 36.56 18.22 8.08
N ASN A 35 35.65 19.16 8.35
CA ASN A 35 35.81 20.61 8.53
C ASN A 35 35.77 21.48 7.28
N MET A 36 34.75 22.34 7.25
CA MET A 36 34.96 23.80 7.15
C MET A 36 33.66 24.59 7.37
N THR A 37 33.80 25.58 8.23
CA THR A 37 32.87 26.64 8.60
C THR A 37 32.57 27.64 7.46
N PRO A 38 31.44 28.34 7.48
CA PRO A 38 31.11 29.39 6.51
C PRO A 38 31.46 30.77 7.03
N THR A 39 32.07 31.59 6.19
CA THR A 39 32.21 33.03 6.39
C THR A 39 31.58 33.84 5.27
N GLY A 40 30.81 34.87 5.67
CA GLY A 40 30.82 36.20 5.06
C GLY A 40 29.63 36.56 4.17
N ARG A 41 28.63 37.24 4.65
CA ARG A 41 28.38 38.70 4.73
C ARG A 41 28.16 39.45 3.41
N SER A 42 26.99 40.06 3.22
CA SER A 42 26.71 41.51 3.04
C SER A 42 25.21 41.72 2.82
N GLN A 43 24.54 42.47 3.63
CA GLN A 43 24.27 43.91 3.75
C GLN A 43 23.54 44.55 2.57
N SER A 44 22.34 44.99 2.81
CA SER A 44 21.77 46.36 2.87
C SER A 44 20.27 46.25 2.68
N GLY A 45 19.35 46.87 3.35
CA GLY A 45 19.25 48.12 4.02
C GLY A 45 17.79 48.47 4.04
N GLY A 46 17.31 48.93 5.13
CA GLY A 46 16.61 50.16 5.37
C GLY A 46 15.09 50.12 5.36
N SER A 47 14.60 50.42 6.47
CA SER A 47 13.79 51.52 6.99
C SER A 47 12.32 51.23 7.30
N ASP A 48 12.06 51.55 8.54
CA ASP A 48 10.92 52.30 9.13
C ASP A 48 9.74 51.52 9.72
N ASP A 49 9.77 51.58 11.05
CA ASP A 49 8.71 51.49 12.05
C ASP A 49 7.62 52.57 11.83
N PRO A 50 6.34 52.36 12.17
CA PRO A 50 5.94 52.85 13.49
C PRO A 50 4.91 52.02 14.27
N THR A 51 5.16 51.89 15.56
CA THR A 51 4.27 51.96 16.71
C THR A 51 2.79 51.58 16.58
N LEU A 52 2.36 50.59 17.34
CA LEU A 52 1.00 50.47 17.85
C LEU A 52 1.01 50.12 19.33
N ASP A 53 0.35 51.01 20.07
CA ASP A 53 0.06 50.97 21.50
C ASP A 53 -0.80 49.77 21.92
N PRO A 54 -0.73 49.36 23.19
CA PRO A 54 -1.51 48.25 23.74
C PRO A 54 -2.94 48.67 24.11
N GLN A 55 -3.90 47.83 23.78
CA GLN A 55 -5.27 47.94 24.28
C GLN A 55 -5.42 47.31 25.65
N PRO A 56 -6.27 47.88 26.55
CA PRO A 56 -6.45 47.41 27.91
C PRO A 56 -7.55 46.36 28.06
N ASP A 57 -7.39 45.55 29.13
CA ASP A 57 -8.33 44.57 29.66
C ASP A 57 -9.74 45.16 29.96
N PRO A 58 -10.82 44.40 29.80
CA PRO A 58 -12.12 44.77 30.33
C PRO A 58 -12.31 44.28 31.77
N THR A 59 -12.61 45.21 32.65
CA THR A 59 -13.14 44.97 34.01
C THR A 59 -14.63 44.61 33.97
N PRO A 60 -15.11 43.84 34.97
CA PRO A 60 -16.51 43.46 35.09
C PRO A 60 -17.33 44.54 35.86
N ASP A 61 -18.58 44.69 35.49
CA ASP A 61 -19.70 45.02 36.38
C ASP A 61 -20.91 45.61 35.63
N ASP A 62 -22.03 44.95 35.83
CA ASP A 62 -23.39 45.40 36.21
C ASP A 62 -24.47 45.51 35.12
N PRO A 63 -25.77 45.57 35.56
CA PRO A 63 -26.57 44.61 36.31
C PRO A 63 -27.89 44.21 35.59
N ILE A 64 -28.57 43.29 36.23
CA ILE A 64 -29.92 42.76 35.99
C ILE A 64 -30.95 43.87 35.66
N ARG A 65 -31.76 43.65 34.61
CA ARG A 65 -33.06 44.30 34.45
C ARG A 65 -34.14 43.26 34.21
N ASP A 66 -35.05 43.21 35.21
CA ASP A 66 -36.32 42.49 35.21
C ASP A 66 -37.34 43.06 34.21
N GLY A 67 -38.16 42.16 33.65
CA GLY A 67 -39.57 42.31 33.38
C GLY A 67 -40.01 42.09 31.92
N PRO A 68 -41.25 41.72 31.69
CA PRO A 68 -42.19 41.00 32.53
C PRO A 68 -42.72 39.70 31.89
N VAL A 69 -43.29 38.87 32.73
CA VAL A 69 -44.06 37.64 32.44
C VAL A 69 -45.26 37.95 31.53
N GLY A 70 -45.45 37.17 30.51
CA GLY A 70 -46.65 37.11 29.66
C GLY A 70 -47.08 35.66 29.51
N ASP A 71 -48.35 35.45 29.84
CA ASP A 71 -49.05 34.20 30.06
C ASP A 71 -49.23 33.32 28.82
N ASP A 72 -49.14 32.02 29.04
CA ASP A 72 -49.92 30.88 28.57
C ASP A 72 -50.50 30.84 27.16
N ASP A 73 -50.04 29.85 26.38
CA ASP A 73 -50.95 28.95 25.67
C ASP A 73 -50.30 27.55 25.47
N PRO A 74 -50.94 26.43 25.88
CA PRO A 74 -50.42 25.11 25.66
C PRO A 74 -50.98 24.58 24.35
N ASP A 75 -50.24 24.71 23.28
CA ASP A 75 -50.54 23.97 22.06
C ASP A 75 -49.61 22.75 21.91
N SER A 76 -50.25 21.61 21.86
CA SER A 76 -49.70 20.29 21.71
C SER A 76 -49.01 20.14 20.36
N GLY A 77 -47.70 20.29 20.33
CA GLY A 77 -46.85 19.81 19.23
C GLY A 77 -46.32 18.44 19.60
N ASP A 78 -46.69 17.42 18.82
CA ASP A 78 -46.02 16.13 18.85
C ASP A 78 -44.51 16.31 18.75
N PRO A 79 -43.70 15.60 19.55
CA PRO A 79 -42.24 15.61 19.36
C PRO A 79 -41.93 14.98 18.01
N ASP A 80 -41.29 15.77 17.15
CA ASP A 80 -40.64 15.30 15.93
C ASP A 80 -39.70 14.14 16.29
N PRO A 81 -39.84 12.91 15.73
CA PRO A 81 -38.99 11.78 16.07
C PRO A 81 -37.66 11.83 15.32
N GLY A 82 -37.00 12.99 15.30
CA GLY A 82 -35.87 13.27 14.41
C GLY A 82 -34.55 13.72 15.00
N ASP A 83 -34.29 13.70 16.33
CA ASP A 83 -33.05 14.30 16.82
C ASP A 83 -32.41 13.62 18.07
N ASP A 84 -32.48 12.30 18.18
CA ASP A 84 -31.74 11.54 19.20
C ASP A 84 -30.75 10.55 18.58
N MET A 85 -30.05 10.92 17.49
CA MET A 85 -28.82 10.22 17.14
C MET A 85 -27.70 10.83 17.97
N PRO A 86 -26.89 10.01 18.68
CA PRO A 86 -25.74 10.54 19.40
C PRO A 86 -24.85 11.30 18.43
N ASP A 87 -24.40 12.51 18.85
CA ASP A 87 -23.47 13.34 18.07
C ASP A 87 -22.30 12.48 17.59
N ARG A 88 -22.22 12.28 16.27
CA ARG A 88 -21.12 11.53 15.67
C ARG A 88 -19.82 12.29 15.87
N PRO A 89 -18.69 11.61 16.13
CA PRO A 89 -17.40 12.27 16.12
C PRO A 89 -17.14 12.99 14.80
N ASP A 90 -16.69 14.24 14.88
CA ASP A 90 -16.28 15.02 13.71
C ASP A 90 -15.08 14.34 13.02
N LEU A 91 -15.21 14.07 11.73
CA LEU A 91 -14.15 13.49 10.89
C LEU A 91 -13.06 14.51 10.52
N GLY A 92 -13.33 15.81 10.71
CA GLY A 92 -12.40 16.88 10.40
C GLY A 92 -12.18 17.11 8.91
N PHE A 93 -13.12 16.72 8.06
CA PHE A 93 -13.13 17.05 6.65
C PHE A 93 -13.92 18.34 6.39
N ALA A 94 -13.47 19.11 5.39
CA ALA A 94 -14.12 20.37 5.01
C ALA A 94 -14.70 20.21 3.59
N CYS A 95 -15.80 19.46 3.49
CA CYS A 95 -16.49 19.30 2.21
C CYS A 95 -17.06 20.64 1.74
N THR A 96 -16.71 21.04 0.53
CA THR A 96 -17.24 22.24 -0.15
C THR A 96 -17.79 21.86 -1.51
N GLU A 97 -19.01 22.29 -1.80
CA GLU A 97 -19.62 22.08 -3.11
C GLU A 97 -19.77 23.42 -3.87
N PRO A 98 -19.37 23.50 -5.16
CA PRO A 98 -18.69 22.44 -5.92
C PRO A 98 -17.24 22.20 -5.42
N ALA A 99 -16.81 20.94 -5.44
CA ALA A 99 -15.44 20.59 -5.10
C ALA A 99 -14.45 21.30 -6.06
N PRO A 100 -13.29 21.77 -5.56
CA PRO A 100 -12.26 22.33 -6.41
C PRO A 100 -11.73 21.28 -7.39
N PRO A 101 -11.12 21.69 -8.54
CA PRO A 101 -10.55 20.74 -9.48
C PRO A 101 -9.38 19.98 -8.82
N ALA A 102 -9.34 18.66 -9.02
CA ALA A 102 -8.19 17.87 -8.63
C ALA A 102 -6.96 18.25 -9.48
N PRO A 103 -5.72 18.10 -8.95
CA PRO A 103 -4.50 18.36 -9.71
C PRO A 103 -4.37 17.42 -10.91
N ALA A 104 -3.64 17.85 -11.94
CA ALA A 104 -3.35 17.04 -13.11
C ALA A 104 -2.62 15.76 -12.71
N GLU A 105 -3.04 14.64 -13.28
CA GLU A 105 -2.44 13.33 -13.04
C GLU A 105 -1.41 13.00 -14.13
N PRO A 106 -0.14 12.72 -13.78
CA PRO A 106 0.86 12.29 -14.76
C PRO A 106 0.55 10.88 -15.29
N ILE A 107 1.17 10.53 -16.43
CA ILE A 107 1.22 9.14 -16.88
C ILE A 107 2.08 8.37 -15.87
N ARG A 108 1.57 7.25 -15.35
CA ARG A 108 2.24 6.46 -14.32
C ARG A 108 2.64 5.09 -14.84
N ARG A 109 3.80 4.65 -14.42
CA ARG A 109 4.21 3.26 -14.58
C ARG A 109 3.28 2.35 -13.77
N PHE A 110 3.00 1.16 -14.27
CA PHE A 110 2.36 0.14 -13.45
C PHE A 110 3.30 -0.35 -12.34
N SER A 111 2.73 -0.72 -11.19
CA SER A 111 3.50 -1.32 -10.10
C SER A 111 4.15 -2.63 -10.56
N ARG A 112 5.27 -2.97 -9.89
CA ARG A 112 5.92 -4.26 -10.06
C ARG A 112 4.92 -5.42 -9.89
N GLU A 113 4.11 -5.38 -8.83
CA GLU A 113 3.13 -6.42 -8.54
C GLU A 113 2.14 -6.60 -9.71
N ARG A 114 1.60 -5.51 -10.25
CA ARG A 114 0.67 -5.57 -11.39
C ARG A 114 1.33 -6.16 -12.63
N TYR A 115 2.57 -5.76 -12.95
CA TYR A 115 3.30 -6.31 -14.09
C TYR A 115 3.59 -7.80 -13.91
N VAL A 116 4.08 -8.18 -12.73
CA VAL A 116 4.36 -9.58 -12.39
C VAL A 116 3.11 -10.44 -12.52
N ASN A 117 2.00 -10.01 -11.93
CA ASN A 117 0.74 -10.74 -11.99
C ASN A 117 0.20 -10.85 -13.42
N ALA A 118 0.27 -9.78 -14.23
CA ALA A 118 -0.20 -9.80 -15.60
C ALA A 118 0.53 -10.86 -16.45
N VAL A 119 1.85 -10.98 -16.27
CA VAL A 119 2.66 -11.96 -17.00
C VAL A 119 2.46 -13.37 -16.43
N LEU A 120 2.34 -13.52 -15.10
CA LEU A 120 2.06 -14.83 -14.50
C LEU A 120 0.66 -15.35 -14.86
N ASP A 121 -0.37 -14.49 -14.78
CA ASP A 121 -1.73 -14.86 -15.17
C ASP A 121 -1.79 -15.26 -16.67
N LEU A 122 -1.10 -14.51 -17.55
CA LEU A 122 -0.97 -14.88 -18.96
C LEU A 122 -0.34 -16.26 -19.14
N THR A 123 0.79 -16.51 -18.49
CA THR A 123 1.52 -17.78 -18.66
C THR A 123 0.84 -18.96 -17.98
N GLU A 124 0.11 -18.73 -16.89
CA GLU A 124 -0.71 -19.75 -16.24
C GLU A 124 -1.90 -20.17 -17.13
N ASP A 125 -2.60 -19.18 -17.72
CA ASP A 125 -3.75 -19.43 -18.58
C ASP A 125 -3.37 -20.15 -19.89
N VAL A 126 -2.24 -19.77 -20.50
CA VAL A 126 -1.81 -20.36 -21.80
C VAL A 126 -1.13 -21.71 -21.61
N PHE A 127 -0.25 -21.83 -20.64
CA PHE A 127 0.62 -23.02 -20.50
C PHE A 127 0.33 -23.85 -19.26
N GLY A 128 -0.43 -23.32 -18.30
CA GLY A 128 -0.67 -23.95 -17.02
C GLY A 128 0.44 -23.72 -16.01
N ARG A 129 0.07 -23.62 -14.73
CA ARG A 129 0.96 -23.32 -13.60
C ARG A 129 2.13 -24.30 -13.43
N ALA A 130 1.95 -25.56 -13.79
CA ALA A 130 2.98 -26.61 -13.72
C ALA A 130 3.98 -26.58 -14.90
N SER A 131 3.75 -25.74 -15.90
CA SER A 131 4.58 -25.64 -17.09
C SER A 131 6.01 -25.20 -16.75
N PRO A 132 7.03 -25.77 -17.46
CA PRO A 132 8.40 -25.25 -17.39
C PRO A 132 8.49 -23.79 -17.83
N ILE A 133 7.70 -23.37 -18.81
CA ILE A 133 7.66 -21.98 -19.31
C ILE A 133 7.21 -21.04 -18.21
N HIS A 134 6.07 -21.34 -17.56
CA HIS A 134 5.57 -20.54 -16.43
C HIS A 134 6.63 -20.38 -15.34
N ARG A 135 7.35 -21.45 -14.98
CA ARG A 135 8.43 -21.38 -13.98
C ARG A 135 9.62 -20.54 -14.45
N THR A 136 10.05 -20.71 -15.71
CA THR A 136 11.18 -19.93 -16.26
C THR A 136 10.85 -18.43 -16.28
N VAL A 137 9.63 -18.08 -16.66
CA VAL A 137 9.16 -16.68 -16.64
C VAL A 137 9.03 -16.17 -15.20
N ALA A 138 8.52 -16.98 -14.28
CA ALA A 138 8.42 -16.62 -12.86
C ALA A 138 9.82 -16.33 -12.25
N ASP A 139 10.84 -17.13 -12.59
CA ASP A 139 12.22 -16.90 -12.15
C ASP A 139 12.80 -15.58 -12.71
N ALA A 140 12.49 -15.25 -13.97
CA ALA A 140 12.89 -13.97 -14.56
C ALA A 140 12.19 -12.77 -13.88
N LEU A 141 10.92 -12.91 -13.53
CA LEU A 141 10.12 -11.88 -12.87
C LEU A 141 10.65 -11.50 -11.46
N ILE A 142 11.38 -12.40 -10.79
CA ILE A 142 12.03 -12.11 -9.50
C ILE A 142 13.01 -10.95 -9.63
N GLN A 143 13.65 -10.79 -10.79
CA GLN A 143 14.67 -9.77 -11.05
C GLN A 143 14.07 -8.36 -11.33
N VAL A 144 12.75 -8.26 -11.53
CA VAL A 144 12.10 -6.94 -11.69
C VAL A 144 12.27 -6.18 -10.38
N PRO A 145 12.88 -4.95 -10.42
CA PRO A 145 13.11 -4.18 -9.21
C PRO A 145 11.81 -3.89 -8.45
N ALA A 146 11.90 -3.82 -7.13
CA ALA A 146 10.79 -3.40 -6.29
C ALA A 146 10.40 -1.94 -6.60
N ASP A 147 9.13 -1.62 -6.41
CA ASP A 147 8.68 -0.23 -6.45
C ASP A 147 9.29 0.51 -5.26
N GLY A 148 9.79 1.74 -5.51
CA GLY A 148 10.24 2.66 -4.49
C GLY A 148 9.13 3.66 -4.15
N GLY A 149 9.31 4.41 -3.06
CA GLY A 149 8.43 5.49 -2.68
C GLY A 149 7.63 5.24 -1.40
N GLU A 150 6.94 6.29 -0.96
CA GLU A 150 6.04 6.22 0.19
C GLU A 150 4.78 5.42 -0.17
N PRO A 151 4.27 4.61 0.75
CA PRO A 151 3.02 3.88 0.54
C PRO A 151 1.90 4.80 0.02
N PHE A 152 1.13 4.30 -0.95
CA PHE A 152 -0.01 4.95 -1.62
C PHE A 152 0.31 6.19 -2.47
N THR A 153 1.33 6.99 -2.16
CA THR A 153 1.49 8.33 -2.73
C THR A 153 2.45 8.40 -3.90
N THR A 154 3.41 7.48 -3.96
CA THR A 154 4.42 7.48 -5.00
C THR A 154 4.69 6.08 -5.47
N GLN A 155 4.19 5.74 -6.63
CA GLN A 155 4.91 4.76 -7.42
C GLN A 155 6.18 5.46 -7.88
N ASP A 156 7.32 4.80 -7.68
CA ASP A 156 8.57 5.29 -8.21
C ASP A 156 8.42 5.50 -9.73
N ASP A 157 8.26 6.75 -10.15
CA ASP A 157 8.14 7.12 -11.54
C ASP A 157 9.48 6.95 -12.28
N LEU A 158 10.57 6.70 -11.53
CA LEU A 158 11.90 6.54 -12.07
C LEU A 158 12.12 5.13 -12.62
N VAL A 159 12.24 5.05 -13.92
CA VAL A 159 12.67 3.83 -14.61
C VAL A 159 14.19 3.77 -14.62
N SER A 160 14.77 2.85 -13.87
CA SER A 160 16.21 2.58 -13.89
C SER A 160 16.59 1.66 -15.04
N GLN A 161 17.89 1.59 -15.34
CA GLN A 161 18.42 0.59 -16.29
C GLN A 161 18.08 -0.84 -15.83
N GLY A 162 18.03 -1.10 -14.52
CA GLY A 162 17.63 -2.40 -13.97
C GLY A 162 16.20 -2.79 -14.34
N HIS A 163 15.25 -1.83 -14.34
CA HIS A 163 13.88 -2.09 -14.80
C HIS A 163 13.85 -2.49 -16.28
N VAL A 164 14.51 -1.71 -17.13
CA VAL A 164 14.53 -1.98 -18.59
C VAL A 164 15.15 -3.34 -18.88
N GLN A 165 16.27 -3.66 -18.22
CA GLN A 165 16.92 -4.96 -18.38
C GLN A 165 16.02 -6.10 -17.93
N ALA A 166 15.40 -5.99 -16.74
CA ALA A 166 14.54 -7.04 -16.21
C ALA A 166 13.28 -7.25 -17.06
N TRP A 167 12.63 -6.19 -17.54
CA TRP A 167 11.50 -6.31 -18.47
C TRP A 167 11.90 -7.00 -19.77
N TYR A 168 13.06 -6.65 -20.34
CA TYR A 168 13.57 -7.29 -21.53
C TYR A 168 13.88 -8.77 -21.28
N ASP A 169 14.49 -9.11 -20.14
CA ASP A 169 14.82 -10.51 -19.81
C ASP A 169 13.55 -11.35 -19.61
N VAL A 170 12.50 -10.79 -18.98
CA VAL A 170 11.18 -11.43 -18.88
C VAL A 170 10.56 -11.64 -20.26
N ALA A 171 10.58 -10.60 -21.12
CA ALA A 171 10.05 -10.68 -22.47
C ALA A 171 10.78 -11.72 -23.31
N ARG A 172 12.10 -11.80 -23.18
CA ARG A 172 12.94 -12.84 -23.83
C ARG A 172 12.65 -14.22 -23.28
N ALA A 173 12.50 -14.37 -21.95
CA ALA A 173 12.20 -15.67 -21.34
C ALA A 173 10.86 -16.23 -21.85
N LEU A 174 9.85 -15.35 -22.05
CA LEU A 174 8.58 -15.77 -22.63
C LEU A 174 8.69 -15.95 -24.16
N GLY A 175 9.38 -15.05 -24.86
CA GLY A 175 9.52 -15.08 -26.32
C GLY A 175 10.23 -16.33 -26.82
N THR A 176 11.29 -16.79 -26.13
CA THR A 176 12.01 -18.01 -26.50
C THR A 176 11.17 -19.28 -26.43
N ALA A 177 10.02 -19.25 -25.75
CA ALA A 177 9.11 -20.38 -25.66
C ALA A 177 8.50 -20.77 -27.03
N VAL A 178 8.43 -19.83 -27.99
CA VAL A 178 7.91 -20.12 -29.35
C VAL A 178 8.81 -21.01 -30.19
N HIS A 179 10.06 -21.26 -29.76
CA HIS A 179 10.96 -22.19 -30.43
C HIS A 179 10.66 -23.69 -30.16
N ASP A 180 9.84 -23.98 -29.15
CA ASP A 180 9.28 -25.31 -28.96
C ASP A 180 8.02 -25.48 -29.81
N PRO A 181 7.99 -26.46 -30.77
CA PRO A 181 6.86 -26.61 -31.68
C PRO A 181 5.51 -26.84 -31.00
N ALA A 182 5.49 -27.57 -29.86
CA ALA A 182 4.26 -27.82 -29.12
C ALA A 182 3.74 -26.55 -28.43
N THR A 183 4.65 -25.71 -27.96
CA THR A 183 4.33 -24.39 -27.37
C THR A 183 3.84 -23.43 -28.45
N LEU A 184 4.52 -23.40 -29.60
CA LEU A 184 4.13 -22.55 -30.73
C LEU A 184 2.71 -22.89 -31.21
N GLU A 185 2.40 -24.18 -31.38
CA GLU A 185 1.06 -24.66 -31.75
C GLU A 185 0.01 -24.34 -30.67
N ALA A 186 0.35 -24.58 -29.41
CA ALA A 186 -0.57 -24.26 -28.29
C ALA A 186 -0.91 -22.77 -28.19
N TRP A 187 0.03 -21.91 -28.59
CA TRP A 187 -0.12 -20.44 -28.43
C TRP A 187 -0.67 -19.76 -29.69
N LEU A 188 -0.21 -20.14 -30.88
CA LEU A 188 -0.62 -19.53 -32.14
C LEU A 188 -1.63 -20.39 -32.93
N GLY A 189 -1.76 -21.67 -32.60
CA GLY A 189 -2.60 -22.64 -33.32
C GLY A 189 -1.93 -23.25 -34.55
N ASP A 190 -2.72 -24.01 -35.31
CA ASP A 190 -2.26 -24.79 -36.49
C ASP A 190 -1.59 -23.94 -37.56
N CYS A 191 -1.91 -22.66 -37.68
CA CYS A 191 -1.31 -21.78 -38.69
C CYS A 191 0.19 -21.61 -38.52
N ALA A 192 0.70 -21.73 -37.31
CA ALA A 192 2.12 -21.57 -37.00
C ALA A 192 2.95 -22.84 -37.32
N THR A 193 2.31 -24.01 -37.45
CA THR A 193 2.98 -25.30 -37.61
C THR A 193 2.62 -26.03 -38.91
N ASN A 194 1.76 -25.46 -39.78
CA ASN A 194 1.25 -26.07 -41.00
C ASN A 194 2.27 -26.14 -42.15
N GLY A 195 3.45 -25.53 -42.00
CA GLY A 195 4.51 -25.48 -43.00
C GLY A 195 4.22 -24.58 -44.20
N SER A 196 3.13 -23.81 -44.18
CA SER A 196 2.77 -22.78 -45.18
C SER A 196 3.27 -21.42 -44.73
N THR A 197 3.77 -20.63 -45.68
CA THR A 197 4.11 -19.23 -45.42
C THR A 197 3.05 -18.25 -45.95
N SER A 198 2.00 -18.77 -46.58
CA SER A 198 1.00 -17.93 -47.24
C SER A 198 0.00 -17.33 -46.27
N ASP A 199 -0.13 -17.89 -45.10
CA ASP A 199 -1.02 -17.48 -44.00
C ASP A 199 -0.29 -16.93 -42.76
N ASP A 200 1.06 -16.93 -42.79
CA ASP A 200 1.88 -16.40 -41.70
C ASP A 200 1.40 -15.01 -41.21
N ALA A 201 1.16 -14.07 -42.13
CA ALA A 201 0.74 -12.73 -41.77
C ALA A 201 -0.61 -12.70 -41.07
N ALA A 202 -1.58 -13.52 -41.49
CA ALA A 202 -2.89 -13.60 -40.82
C ALA A 202 -2.77 -14.33 -39.47
N CYS A 203 -1.88 -15.31 -39.36
CA CYS A 203 -1.58 -15.99 -38.11
C CYS A 203 -1.02 -15.01 -37.07
N ILE A 204 -0.03 -14.22 -37.46
CA ILE A 204 0.59 -13.20 -36.59
C ILE A 204 -0.43 -12.08 -36.26
N GLU A 205 -1.27 -11.68 -37.20
CA GLU A 205 -2.32 -10.68 -36.93
C GLU A 205 -3.26 -11.14 -35.80
N THR A 206 -3.71 -12.39 -35.84
CA THR A 206 -4.53 -12.98 -34.78
C THR A 206 -3.77 -13.04 -33.47
N PHE A 207 -2.54 -13.56 -33.47
CA PHE A 207 -1.68 -13.66 -32.30
C PHE A 207 -1.41 -12.30 -31.65
N VAL A 208 -1.08 -11.29 -32.45
CA VAL A 208 -0.87 -9.90 -31.96
C VAL A 208 -2.12 -9.36 -31.30
N GLY A 209 -3.30 -9.60 -31.90
CA GLY A 209 -4.58 -9.18 -31.35
C GLY A 209 -4.87 -9.81 -29.98
N GLU A 210 -4.58 -11.10 -29.84
CA GLU A 210 -4.80 -11.84 -28.59
C GLU A 210 -3.78 -11.49 -27.51
N LEU A 211 -2.47 -11.59 -27.81
CA LEU A 211 -1.42 -11.28 -26.85
C LEU A 211 -1.43 -9.81 -26.42
N GLY A 212 -1.49 -8.92 -27.40
CA GLY A 212 -1.56 -7.48 -27.13
C GLY A 212 -2.85 -7.12 -26.40
N GLY A 213 -3.98 -7.71 -26.77
CA GLY A 213 -5.26 -7.52 -26.08
C GLY A 213 -5.18 -7.88 -24.60
N ARG A 214 -4.53 -9.00 -24.29
CA ARG A 214 -4.31 -9.46 -22.91
C ARG A 214 -3.41 -8.51 -22.11
N LEU A 215 -2.27 -8.10 -22.68
CA LEU A 215 -1.26 -7.30 -21.97
C LEU A 215 -1.66 -5.81 -21.89
N PHE A 216 -2.25 -5.25 -22.95
CA PHE A 216 -2.74 -3.87 -22.96
C PHE A 216 -4.05 -3.71 -22.21
N GLY A 217 -4.78 -4.82 -21.97
CA GLY A 217 -6.09 -4.82 -21.32
C GLY A 217 -7.16 -4.10 -22.15
N ARG A 218 -7.01 -4.13 -23.48
CA ARG A 218 -7.93 -3.56 -24.46
C ARG A 218 -7.69 -4.18 -25.84
N ALA A 219 -8.66 -4.09 -26.71
CA ALA A 219 -8.42 -4.41 -28.11
C ALA A 219 -7.35 -3.45 -28.70
N LEU A 220 -6.50 -3.96 -29.55
CA LEU A 220 -5.57 -3.15 -30.31
C LEU A 220 -6.31 -2.43 -31.45
N GLU A 221 -5.86 -1.22 -31.75
CA GLU A 221 -6.31 -0.51 -32.95
C GLU A 221 -5.69 -1.15 -34.20
N ALA A 222 -6.32 -0.94 -35.37
CA ALA A 222 -5.87 -1.59 -36.61
C ALA A 222 -4.42 -1.21 -37.02
N ASP A 223 -4.00 0.02 -36.72
CA ASP A 223 -2.65 0.50 -36.97
C ASP A 223 -1.61 -0.09 -35.99
N GLU A 224 -2.03 -0.36 -34.75
CA GLU A 224 -1.17 -1.06 -33.77
C GLU A 224 -0.95 -2.52 -34.21
N VAL A 225 -2.00 -3.21 -34.62
CA VAL A 225 -1.89 -4.59 -35.16
C VAL A 225 -1.00 -4.59 -36.39
N ALA A 226 -1.21 -3.66 -37.32
CA ALA A 226 -0.39 -3.53 -38.52
C ALA A 226 1.09 -3.26 -38.19
N PHE A 227 1.37 -2.43 -37.19
CA PHE A 227 2.75 -2.16 -36.75
C PHE A 227 3.46 -3.44 -36.28
N PHE A 228 2.87 -4.24 -35.42
CA PHE A 228 3.51 -5.46 -34.93
C PHE A 228 3.62 -6.54 -36.05
N ARG A 229 2.61 -6.64 -36.92
CA ARG A 229 2.61 -7.57 -38.03
C ARG A 229 3.62 -7.21 -39.12
N ASP A 230 3.66 -5.94 -39.55
CA ASP A 230 4.40 -5.52 -40.74
C ASP A 230 5.80 -5.00 -40.39
N GLU A 231 5.90 -4.10 -39.37
CA GLU A 231 7.14 -3.41 -39.03
C GLU A 231 8.01 -4.20 -38.04
N VAL A 232 7.43 -5.13 -37.26
CA VAL A 232 8.20 -6.03 -36.38
C VAL A 232 8.37 -7.37 -37.06
N TYR A 233 7.31 -8.17 -37.16
CA TYR A 233 7.40 -9.51 -37.77
C TYR A 233 7.83 -9.45 -39.23
N GLY A 234 7.16 -8.66 -40.05
CA GLY A 234 7.41 -8.57 -41.50
C GLY A 234 8.82 -8.10 -41.84
N ALA A 235 9.35 -7.11 -41.11
CA ALA A 235 10.71 -6.64 -41.29
C ALA A 235 11.76 -7.72 -40.97
N ASP A 236 11.56 -8.47 -39.89
CA ASP A 236 12.46 -9.58 -39.52
C ASP A 236 12.42 -10.71 -40.57
N ARG A 237 11.24 -11.08 -41.04
CA ARG A 237 11.10 -12.07 -42.13
C ARG A 237 11.79 -11.62 -43.42
N GLN A 238 11.70 -10.32 -43.76
CA GLN A 238 12.42 -9.74 -44.92
C GLN A 238 13.93 -9.75 -44.71
N ALA A 239 14.40 -9.61 -43.48
CA ALA A 239 15.82 -9.74 -43.11
C ALA A 239 16.32 -11.20 -43.08
N GLY A 240 15.43 -12.18 -43.26
CA GLY A 240 15.75 -13.59 -43.33
C GLY A 240 15.65 -14.37 -42.00
N ALA A 241 15.01 -13.77 -40.98
CA ALA A 241 14.72 -14.47 -39.73
C ALA A 241 13.76 -15.65 -39.97
N SER A 242 13.81 -16.69 -39.13
CA SER A 242 12.81 -17.76 -39.11
C SER A 242 11.43 -17.26 -38.68
N PHE A 243 10.39 -18.06 -38.80
CA PHE A 243 9.05 -17.75 -38.27
C PHE A 243 9.12 -17.55 -36.75
N GLU A 244 9.81 -18.47 -36.09
CA GLU A 244 9.97 -18.47 -34.63
C GLU A 244 10.77 -17.26 -34.15
N ASP A 245 11.90 -16.92 -34.79
CA ASP A 245 12.71 -15.75 -34.42
C ASP A 245 11.90 -14.44 -34.57
N ALA A 246 11.17 -14.30 -35.68
CA ALA A 246 10.34 -13.12 -35.92
C ALA A 246 9.16 -13.06 -34.93
N THR A 247 8.56 -14.19 -34.58
CA THR A 247 7.47 -14.25 -33.57
C THR A 247 8.01 -13.94 -32.17
N GLU A 248 9.19 -14.43 -31.81
CA GLU A 248 9.85 -14.08 -30.56
C GLU A 248 10.00 -12.57 -30.43
N ASN A 249 10.44 -11.87 -31.47
CA ASN A 249 10.59 -10.42 -31.45
C ASN A 249 9.24 -9.69 -31.34
N VAL A 250 8.14 -10.24 -31.85
CA VAL A 250 6.79 -9.71 -31.61
C VAL A 250 6.42 -9.81 -30.12
N VAL A 251 6.68 -10.95 -29.49
CA VAL A 251 6.43 -11.14 -28.04
C VAL A 251 7.23 -10.11 -27.24
N VAL A 252 8.53 -9.96 -27.55
CA VAL A 252 9.41 -8.99 -26.87
C VAL A 252 8.90 -7.55 -27.06
N ALA A 253 8.48 -7.20 -28.27
CA ALA A 253 7.99 -5.86 -28.57
C ALA A 253 6.69 -5.55 -27.81
N ILE A 254 5.73 -6.48 -27.74
CA ILE A 254 4.46 -6.30 -27.02
C ILE A 254 4.69 -6.18 -25.51
N LEU A 255 5.53 -7.05 -24.91
CA LEU A 255 5.82 -6.96 -23.47
C LEU A 255 6.60 -5.71 -23.10
N SER A 256 7.34 -5.12 -24.03
CA SER A 256 8.10 -3.88 -23.84
C SER A 256 7.32 -2.62 -24.26
N ALA A 257 6.10 -2.77 -24.76
CA ALA A 257 5.28 -1.66 -25.23
C ALA A 257 4.83 -0.76 -24.07
N PRO A 258 4.68 0.56 -24.33
CA PRO A 258 4.20 1.47 -23.29
C PRO A 258 2.87 1.06 -22.67
N ASP A 259 1.91 0.52 -23.43
CA ASP A 259 0.61 0.07 -22.91
C ASP A 259 0.72 -1.13 -21.95
N THR A 260 1.78 -1.93 -22.03
CA THR A 260 2.08 -3.00 -21.07
C THR A 260 2.66 -2.45 -19.77
N LEU A 261 3.46 -1.38 -19.85
CA LEU A 261 4.28 -0.88 -18.74
C LEU A 261 3.67 0.33 -18.03
N TYR A 262 2.78 1.08 -18.69
CA TYR A 262 2.24 2.34 -18.18
C TYR A 262 0.71 2.39 -18.23
N ARG A 263 0.14 3.12 -17.29
CA ARG A 263 -1.27 3.49 -17.29
C ARG A 263 -1.47 4.68 -18.23
N ILE A 264 -1.89 4.38 -19.46
CA ILE A 264 -2.21 5.37 -20.48
C ILE A 264 -3.73 5.53 -20.52
N GLU A 265 -4.22 6.71 -20.15
CA GLU A 265 -5.62 7.11 -20.09
C GLU A 265 -5.79 8.47 -20.77
N GLY A 266 -7.01 8.80 -21.20
CA GLY A 266 -7.29 10.11 -21.77
C GLY A 266 -7.40 10.09 -23.29
N ARG A 267 -7.96 9.02 -23.85
CA ARG A 267 -8.28 8.92 -25.29
C ARG A 267 -9.54 9.71 -25.67
N THR A 268 -10.30 10.19 -24.67
CA THR A 268 -11.47 11.04 -24.87
C THR A 268 -11.09 12.53 -24.87
N GLN A 269 -11.94 13.37 -25.47
CA GLN A 269 -11.71 14.81 -25.48
C GLN A 269 -11.92 15.40 -24.07
N PRO A 270 -11.03 16.28 -23.61
CA PRO A 270 -11.16 16.92 -22.31
C PRO A 270 -12.36 17.87 -22.27
N MET A 271 -13.04 17.90 -21.12
CA MET A 271 -14.09 18.86 -20.81
C MET A 271 -13.85 19.43 -19.41
N ASP A 272 -13.81 20.74 -19.27
CA ASP A 272 -13.59 21.45 -18.00
C ASP A 272 -12.33 21.00 -17.23
N GLY A 273 -11.24 20.73 -17.94
CA GLY A 273 -9.97 20.28 -17.33
C GLY A 273 -9.97 18.82 -16.87
N ARG A 274 -10.99 18.05 -17.25
CA ARG A 274 -11.10 16.61 -16.92
C ARG A 274 -11.32 15.80 -18.18
N VAL A 275 -10.84 14.57 -18.16
CA VAL A 275 -11.08 13.55 -19.18
C VAL A 275 -11.89 12.44 -18.52
N ALA A 276 -13.12 12.23 -19.03
CA ALA A 276 -13.90 11.07 -18.61
C ALA A 276 -13.26 9.79 -19.18
N LEU A 277 -13.09 8.79 -18.34
CA LEU A 277 -12.61 7.47 -18.77
C LEU A 277 -13.71 6.78 -19.57
N ASN A 278 -13.34 6.20 -20.70
CA ASN A 278 -14.24 5.26 -21.37
C ASN A 278 -14.30 3.93 -20.57
N GLY A 279 -15.28 3.07 -20.90
CA GLY A 279 -15.47 1.83 -20.15
C GLY A 279 -14.23 0.93 -20.09
N THR A 280 -13.48 0.84 -21.20
CA THR A 280 -12.25 0.03 -21.25
C THR A 280 -11.11 0.62 -20.37
N GLU A 281 -10.94 1.95 -20.38
CA GLU A 281 -9.99 2.64 -19.49
C GLU A 281 -10.38 2.43 -18.02
N LEU A 282 -11.68 2.50 -17.70
CA LEU A 282 -12.18 2.23 -16.35
C LEU A 282 -11.93 0.77 -15.94
N ALA A 283 -12.18 -0.20 -16.81
CA ALA A 283 -11.91 -1.61 -16.55
C ALA A 283 -10.41 -1.88 -16.28
N ARG A 284 -9.52 -1.24 -17.05
CA ARG A 284 -8.06 -1.31 -16.82
C ARG A 284 -7.67 -0.73 -15.47
N ARG A 285 -8.27 0.41 -15.08
CA ARG A 285 -8.03 1.06 -13.79
C ARG A 285 -8.51 0.19 -12.63
N LEU A 286 -9.73 -0.35 -12.72
CA LEU A 286 -10.31 -1.26 -11.74
C LEU A 286 -9.50 -2.55 -11.58
N ALA A 287 -9.13 -3.21 -12.68
CA ALA A 287 -8.33 -4.43 -12.64
C ALA A 287 -6.93 -4.18 -12.03
N ALA A 288 -6.31 -3.03 -12.32
CA ALA A 288 -5.01 -2.68 -11.75
C ALA A 288 -5.08 -2.46 -10.23
N ILE A 289 -6.21 -1.99 -9.70
CA ILE A 289 -6.39 -1.71 -8.26
C ILE A 289 -6.88 -2.98 -7.54
N LEU A 290 -7.97 -3.59 -8.02
CA LEU A 290 -8.63 -4.71 -7.35
C LEU A 290 -7.91 -6.05 -7.57
N TRP A 291 -7.54 -6.34 -8.81
CA TRP A 291 -6.96 -7.62 -9.19
C TRP A 291 -5.44 -7.61 -9.30
N LYS A 292 -4.83 -6.40 -9.26
CA LYS A 292 -3.39 -6.23 -9.46
C LYS A 292 -2.88 -6.93 -10.73
N THR A 293 -3.66 -6.87 -11.80
CA THR A 293 -3.34 -7.49 -13.10
C THR A 293 -4.04 -6.71 -14.24
N THR A 294 -3.99 -7.22 -15.46
CA THR A 294 -4.77 -6.72 -16.60
C THR A 294 -6.21 -7.26 -16.55
N PRO A 295 -7.19 -6.53 -17.11
CA PRO A 295 -8.52 -7.08 -17.30
C PRO A 295 -8.47 -8.30 -18.24
N ASP A 296 -9.29 -9.29 -17.95
CA ASP A 296 -9.49 -10.41 -18.86
C ASP A 296 -10.43 -10.03 -20.04
N ALA A 297 -10.57 -10.94 -21.00
CA ALA A 297 -11.37 -10.70 -22.20
C ALA A 297 -12.86 -10.46 -21.89
N GLU A 298 -13.40 -11.11 -20.85
CA GLU A 298 -14.80 -10.94 -20.43
C GLU A 298 -15.03 -9.52 -19.89
N LEU A 299 -14.13 -9.05 -19.00
CA LEU A 299 -14.20 -7.70 -18.46
C LEU A 299 -14.04 -6.64 -19.55
N VAL A 300 -13.10 -6.83 -20.49
CA VAL A 300 -12.91 -5.92 -21.63
C VAL A 300 -14.17 -5.83 -22.48
N GLU A 301 -14.84 -6.95 -22.76
CA GLU A 301 -16.08 -6.97 -23.56
C GLU A 301 -17.25 -6.30 -22.81
N ARG A 302 -17.43 -6.60 -21.53
CA ARG A 302 -18.44 -5.93 -20.69
C ARG A 302 -18.23 -4.41 -20.61
N ALA A 303 -16.97 -3.99 -20.50
CA ALA A 303 -16.62 -2.59 -20.37
C ALA A 303 -16.80 -1.78 -21.67
N ARG A 304 -16.81 -2.42 -22.84
CA ARG A 304 -16.87 -1.74 -24.15
C ARG A 304 -18.08 -0.81 -24.32
N ASN A 305 -19.24 -1.21 -23.76
CA ASN A 305 -20.49 -0.46 -23.84
C ASN A 305 -21.04 -0.11 -22.45
N LEU A 306 -20.16 0.02 -21.45
CA LEU A 306 -20.53 0.28 -20.07
C LEU A 306 -21.19 1.66 -19.95
N THR A 307 -22.38 1.69 -19.35
CA THR A 307 -23.08 2.93 -18.98
C THR A 307 -22.83 3.28 -17.51
N GLU A 308 -23.02 4.54 -17.14
CA GLU A 308 -22.70 5.02 -15.79
C GLU A 308 -23.49 4.29 -14.70
N ASP A 309 -24.75 3.97 -14.95
CA ASP A 309 -25.64 3.25 -14.03
C ASP A 309 -25.23 1.77 -13.83
N GLN A 310 -24.43 1.22 -14.73
CA GLN A 310 -23.90 -0.15 -14.64
C GLN A 310 -22.58 -0.24 -13.88
N VAL A 311 -21.90 0.89 -13.61
CA VAL A 311 -20.58 0.89 -12.95
C VAL A 311 -20.63 0.26 -11.55
N PRO A 312 -21.60 0.56 -10.66
CA PRO A 312 -21.63 -0.08 -9.34
C PRO A 312 -21.76 -1.60 -9.41
N SER A 313 -22.61 -2.12 -10.33
CA SER A 313 -22.74 -3.56 -10.53
C SER A 313 -21.44 -4.20 -11.03
N LEU A 314 -20.73 -3.54 -11.97
CA LEU A 314 -19.43 -4.02 -12.44
C LEU A 314 -18.41 -4.07 -11.32
N VAL A 315 -18.34 -3.02 -10.50
CA VAL A 315 -17.40 -2.95 -9.35
C VAL A 315 -17.73 -4.04 -8.33
N ARG A 316 -19.03 -4.26 -8.04
CA ARG A 316 -19.46 -5.33 -7.11
C ARG A 316 -19.04 -6.70 -7.62
N ASP A 317 -19.29 -7.03 -8.87
CA ASP A 317 -18.89 -8.31 -9.47
C ASP A 317 -17.36 -8.50 -9.42
N MET A 318 -16.59 -7.42 -9.63
CA MET A 318 -15.13 -7.45 -9.54
C MET A 318 -14.63 -7.62 -8.10
N LEU A 319 -15.33 -7.08 -7.10
CA LEU A 319 -15.02 -7.26 -5.67
C LEU A 319 -15.36 -8.69 -5.21
N GLU A 320 -16.36 -9.34 -5.80
CA GLU A 320 -16.72 -10.73 -5.51
C GLU A 320 -15.80 -11.75 -6.23
N ASP A 321 -15.01 -11.30 -7.21
CA ASP A 321 -14.00 -12.15 -7.86
C ASP A 321 -12.85 -12.48 -6.89
N PRO A 322 -12.39 -13.74 -6.81
CA PRO A 322 -11.30 -14.15 -5.93
C PRO A 322 -10.01 -13.34 -6.09
N ARG A 323 -9.77 -12.75 -7.27
CA ARG A 323 -8.61 -11.87 -7.55
C ARG A 323 -8.64 -10.57 -6.74
N ALA A 324 -9.81 -10.12 -6.26
CA ALA A 324 -9.94 -8.91 -5.43
C ALA A 324 -9.14 -9.00 -4.11
N VAL A 325 -8.87 -10.20 -3.63
CA VAL A 325 -7.99 -10.44 -2.48
C VAL A 325 -6.60 -9.83 -2.70
N ARG A 326 -6.09 -9.76 -3.94
CA ARG A 326 -4.77 -9.17 -4.25
C ARG A 326 -4.77 -7.66 -3.94
N GLY A 327 -5.82 -6.95 -4.36
CA GLY A 327 -5.97 -5.51 -4.10
C GLY A 327 -6.12 -5.18 -2.61
N LEU A 328 -6.98 -5.93 -1.92
CA LEU A 328 -7.16 -5.75 -0.47
C LEU A 328 -5.87 -6.06 0.31
N ARG A 329 -5.15 -7.12 -0.07
CA ARG A 329 -3.85 -7.45 0.53
C ARG A 329 -2.86 -6.30 0.37
N ALA A 330 -2.74 -5.75 -0.85
CA ALA A 330 -1.84 -4.64 -1.13
C ALA A 330 -2.21 -3.42 -0.27
N PHE A 331 -3.50 -3.05 -0.23
CA PHE A 331 -3.98 -1.96 0.62
C PHE A 331 -3.60 -2.15 2.10
N VAL A 332 -3.93 -3.31 2.67
CA VAL A 332 -3.69 -3.61 4.09
C VAL A 332 -2.18 -3.66 4.40
N SER A 333 -1.39 -4.23 3.49
CA SER A 333 0.07 -4.33 3.67
C SER A 333 0.73 -2.95 3.66
N ASP A 334 0.35 -2.09 2.72
CA ASP A 334 0.87 -0.72 2.63
C ASP A 334 0.40 0.14 3.82
N TRP A 335 -0.90 0.08 4.16
CA TRP A 335 -1.46 0.83 5.28
C TRP A 335 -0.79 0.51 6.63
N LEU A 336 -0.56 -0.78 6.90
CA LEU A 336 -0.02 -1.26 8.17
C LEU A 336 1.50 -1.52 8.12
N HIS A 337 2.18 -1.20 7.00
CA HIS A 337 3.60 -1.42 6.77
C HIS A 337 4.03 -2.88 7.05
N LEU A 338 3.25 -3.83 6.54
CA LEU A 338 3.50 -5.25 6.78
C LEU A 338 4.74 -5.79 6.05
N ASP A 339 5.24 -5.09 5.05
CA ASP A 339 6.51 -5.36 4.38
C ASP A 339 7.74 -5.13 5.28
N GLU A 340 7.59 -4.33 6.35
CA GLU A 340 8.63 -4.10 7.34
C GLU A 340 8.72 -5.17 8.44
N VAL A 341 7.85 -6.19 8.42
CA VAL A 341 7.89 -7.29 9.40
C VAL A 341 9.19 -8.08 9.20
N PRO A 342 10.09 -8.11 10.20
CA PRO A 342 11.42 -8.68 10.02
C PRO A 342 11.38 -10.21 9.96
N ARG A 343 12.34 -10.79 9.27
CA ARG A 343 12.65 -12.22 9.37
C ARG A 343 13.19 -12.53 10.76
N LEU A 344 12.40 -13.25 11.55
CA LEU A 344 12.73 -13.50 12.97
C LEU A 344 13.82 -14.55 13.14
N ASP A 345 13.92 -15.53 12.23
CA ASP A 345 14.96 -16.55 12.21
C ASP A 345 16.38 -15.97 12.06
N ALA A 346 16.50 -14.81 11.42
CA ALA A 346 17.78 -14.12 11.26
C ALA A 346 18.40 -13.65 12.60
N GLY A 347 17.58 -13.47 13.65
CA GLY A 347 18.05 -13.11 14.99
C GLY A 347 18.64 -14.27 15.80
N LEU A 348 18.48 -15.53 15.36
CA LEU A 348 18.88 -16.71 16.15
C LEU A 348 20.38 -16.90 16.32
N ASP A 349 21.20 -16.20 15.53
CA ASP A 349 22.66 -16.17 15.69
C ASP A 349 23.11 -15.27 16.87
N ASP A 350 22.24 -14.37 17.35
CA ASP A 350 22.46 -13.56 18.54
C ASP A 350 22.14 -14.40 19.80
N PRO A 351 23.11 -14.58 20.73
CA PRO A 351 22.89 -15.38 21.93
C PRO A 351 21.74 -14.87 22.80
N ALA A 352 21.56 -13.56 22.91
CA ALA A 352 20.49 -12.96 23.69
C ALA A 352 19.12 -13.25 23.05
N PHE A 353 19.02 -13.15 21.73
CA PHE A 353 17.77 -13.46 21.02
C PHE A 353 17.49 -14.97 21.06
N ALA A 354 18.49 -15.83 20.90
CA ALA A 354 18.33 -17.27 21.03
C ALA A 354 17.84 -17.69 22.42
N ALA A 355 18.36 -17.05 23.48
CA ALA A 355 17.91 -17.28 24.86
C ALA A 355 16.48 -16.75 25.08
N PHE A 356 16.14 -15.57 24.52
CA PHE A 356 14.80 -15.00 24.57
C PHE A 356 13.77 -15.85 23.82
N ALA A 357 14.12 -16.38 22.66
CA ALA A 357 13.25 -17.27 21.90
C ALA A 357 12.97 -18.59 22.66
N GLY A 358 13.97 -19.12 23.37
CA GLY A 358 13.81 -20.36 24.13
C GLY A 358 13.38 -21.52 23.25
N ASP A 359 12.26 -22.17 23.65
CA ASP A 359 11.67 -23.27 22.89
C ASP A 359 10.85 -22.79 21.67
N ASP A 360 10.50 -21.49 21.61
CA ASP A 360 9.75 -20.87 20.51
C ASP A 360 10.66 -20.28 19.43
N ARG A 361 11.66 -21.06 18.99
CA ARG A 361 12.57 -20.62 17.94
C ARG A 361 11.81 -20.38 16.65
N PRO A 362 11.84 -19.13 16.10
CA PRO A 362 11.10 -18.80 14.89
C PRO A 362 11.66 -19.50 13.67
N SER A 363 10.78 -20.06 12.84
CA SER A 363 11.12 -20.54 11.52
C SER A 363 11.31 -19.38 10.53
N ALA A 364 11.94 -19.65 9.38
CA ALA A 364 12.11 -18.67 8.31
C ALA A 364 10.78 -18.15 7.74
N ARG A 365 9.67 -18.86 7.97
CA ARG A 365 8.34 -18.54 7.44
C ARG A 365 7.42 -17.84 8.44
N LEU A 366 7.76 -17.82 9.71
CA LEU A 366 6.88 -17.29 10.75
C LEU A 366 6.45 -15.85 10.48
N HIS A 367 7.34 -14.99 9.98
CA HIS A 367 7.01 -13.62 9.64
C HIS A 367 5.96 -13.52 8.51
N GLU A 368 6.05 -14.40 7.49
CA GLU A 368 5.06 -14.47 6.40
C GLU A 368 3.69 -14.93 6.92
N ASP A 369 3.67 -15.90 7.85
CA ASP A 369 2.44 -16.39 8.47
C ASP A 369 1.78 -15.31 9.35
N MET A 370 2.57 -14.47 10.05
CA MET A 370 2.08 -13.32 10.82
C MET A 370 1.46 -12.24 9.93
N VAL A 371 2.12 -11.91 8.82
CA VAL A 371 1.58 -10.98 7.80
C VAL A 371 0.28 -11.51 7.23
N ARG A 372 0.27 -12.80 6.88
CA ARG A 372 -0.90 -13.47 6.33
C ARG A 372 -2.10 -13.45 7.30
N GLU A 373 -1.87 -13.63 8.61
CA GLU A 373 -2.92 -13.58 9.63
C GLU A 373 -3.65 -12.22 9.62
N VAL A 374 -2.91 -11.12 9.48
CA VAL A 374 -3.50 -9.78 9.38
C VAL A 374 -4.31 -9.63 8.09
N VAL A 375 -3.77 -10.09 6.96
CA VAL A 375 -4.48 -10.04 5.68
C VAL A 375 -5.74 -10.90 5.72
N ASP A 376 -5.65 -12.14 6.26
CA ASP A 376 -6.80 -13.05 6.36
C ASP A 376 -7.93 -12.47 7.24
N LEU A 377 -7.60 -11.67 8.27
CA LEU A 377 -8.59 -10.93 9.07
C LEU A 377 -9.42 -9.98 8.18
N PHE A 378 -8.77 -9.16 7.36
CA PHE A 378 -9.45 -8.25 6.46
C PHE A 378 -10.20 -8.98 5.34
N VAL A 379 -9.57 -9.99 4.72
CA VAL A 379 -10.20 -10.80 3.66
C VAL A 379 -11.49 -11.47 4.18
N HIS A 380 -11.44 -12.03 5.38
CA HIS A 380 -12.59 -12.70 5.97
C HIS A 380 -13.78 -11.73 6.16
N TYR A 381 -13.53 -10.57 6.79
CA TYR A 381 -14.60 -9.62 7.09
C TYR A 381 -14.96 -8.68 5.93
N THR A 382 -14.21 -8.70 4.85
CA THR A 382 -14.57 -7.97 3.63
C THR A 382 -15.38 -8.86 2.69
N PHE A 383 -14.94 -10.10 2.43
CA PHE A 383 -15.47 -10.92 1.33
C PHE A 383 -16.26 -12.16 1.80
N VAL A 384 -16.00 -12.69 3.01
CA VAL A 384 -16.59 -13.96 3.46
C VAL A 384 -17.74 -13.73 4.43
N GLU A 385 -17.53 -12.89 5.44
CA GLU A 385 -18.53 -12.46 6.43
C GLU A 385 -18.51 -10.93 6.49
N PRO A 386 -19.15 -10.23 5.53
CA PRO A 386 -19.03 -8.78 5.41
C PRO A 386 -19.40 -8.05 6.70
N LYS A 387 -18.46 -7.27 7.23
CA LYS A 387 -18.57 -6.46 8.45
C LYS A 387 -18.00 -5.07 8.24
N GLY A 388 -18.34 -4.15 9.14
CA GLY A 388 -17.78 -2.81 9.19
C GLY A 388 -16.34 -2.78 9.69
N LEU A 389 -15.66 -1.65 9.46
CA LEU A 389 -14.27 -1.44 9.90
C LEU A 389 -14.12 -1.67 11.41
N HIS A 390 -15.06 -1.18 12.23
CA HIS A 390 -14.99 -1.31 13.70
C HIS A 390 -15.01 -2.77 14.15
N ASP A 391 -15.81 -3.63 13.49
CA ASP A 391 -15.83 -5.06 13.79
C ASP A 391 -14.48 -5.72 13.49
N ILE A 392 -13.81 -5.31 12.39
CA ILE A 392 -12.46 -5.79 12.04
C ILE A 392 -11.46 -5.40 13.12
N LEU A 393 -11.52 -4.14 13.58
CA LEU A 393 -10.58 -3.59 14.56
C LEU A 393 -10.69 -4.23 15.94
N VAL A 394 -11.85 -4.74 16.31
CA VAL A 394 -12.08 -5.36 17.64
C VAL A 394 -12.20 -6.88 17.61
N SER A 395 -12.00 -7.53 16.47
CA SER A 395 -12.20 -8.97 16.30
C SER A 395 -11.30 -9.81 17.19
N ASP A 396 -11.91 -10.77 17.90
CA ASP A 396 -11.21 -11.78 18.71
C ASP A 396 -10.91 -13.09 17.95
N ARG A 397 -11.22 -13.16 16.63
CA ARG A 397 -10.92 -14.35 15.82
C ARG A 397 -9.43 -14.46 15.51
N SER A 398 -8.90 -15.68 15.64
CA SER A 398 -7.57 -16.05 15.14
C SER A 398 -7.68 -16.53 13.69
N PHE A 399 -6.70 -16.12 12.89
CA PHE A 399 -6.50 -16.59 11.51
C PHE A 399 -5.14 -17.29 11.37
N ALA A 400 -4.59 -17.79 12.48
CA ALA A 400 -3.34 -18.54 12.48
C ALA A 400 -3.50 -19.87 11.72
N ARG A 401 -2.81 -20.02 10.60
CA ARG A 401 -2.89 -21.21 9.72
C ARG A 401 -1.80 -22.24 9.98
N THR A 402 -0.89 -21.97 10.92
CA THR A 402 0.21 -22.87 11.27
C THR A 402 0.27 -23.09 12.77
N GLU A 403 0.72 -24.29 13.19
CA GLU A 403 0.90 -24.61 14.61
C GLU A 403 1.89 -23.66 15.29
N GLU A 404 2.91 -23.20 14.55
CA GLU A 404 3.91 -22.26 15.05
C GLU A 404 3.25 -20.92 15.39
N LEU A 405 2.47 -20.34 14.47
CA LEU A 405 1.78 -19.08 14.72
C LEU A 405 0.71 -19.21 15.79
N ALA A 406 -0.08 -20.30 15.79
CA ALA A 406 -1.08 -20.55 16.82
C ALA A 406 -0.45 -20.61 18.22
N ARG A 407 0.72 -21.28 18.36
CA ARG A 407 1.48 -21.33 19.62
C ARG A 407 1.97 -19.94 20.04
N VAL A 408 2.58 -19.18 19.13
CA VAL A 408 3.09 -17.82 19.40
C VAL A 408 1.94 -16.89 19.83
N THR A 409 0.82 -16.97 19.14
CA THR A 409 -0.35 -16.12 19.43
C THR A 409 -1.19 -16.62 20.59
N GLY A 410 -0.93 -17.84 21.11
CA GLY A 410 -1.75 -18.45 22.15
C GLY A 410 -3.14 -18.83 21.68
N ALA A 411 -3.33 -19.01 20.36
CA ALA A 411 -4.57 -19.56 19.82
C ALA A 411 -4.70 -21.03 20.24
N PRO A 412 -5.89 -21.47 20.64
CA PRO A 412 -6.08 -22.85 21.17
C PRO A 412 -5.89 -23.92 20.10
N GLU A 413 -6.07 -23.57 18.85
CA GLU A 413 -5.92 -24.45 17.69
C GLU A 413 -5.59 -23.66 16.41
N VAL A 414 -5.21 -24.36 15.36
CA VAL A 414 -4.94 -23.79 14.04
C VAL A 414 -6.27 -23.56 13.32
N TRP A 415 -6.44 -22.38 12.72
CA TRP A 415 -7.58 -22.12 11.84
C TRP A 415 -7.43 -22.89 10.52
N ASP A 416 -8.42 -23.68 10.15
CA ASP A 416 -8.38 -24.53 8.95
C ASP A 416 -8.66 -23.79 7.63
N GLY A 417 -8.96 -22.50 7.69
CA GLY A 417 -9.25 -21.67 6.53
C GLY A 417 -10.73 -21.61 6.16
N THR A 418 -11.60 -22.31 6.90
CA THR A 418 -13.05 -22.28 6.63
C THR A 418 -13.77 -21.23 7.47
N PRO A 419 -14.86 -20.62 6.95
CA PRO A 419 -15.63 -19.60 7.67
C PRO A 419 -16.27 -20.12 8.97
N ASP A 420 -16.70 -21.36 8.96
CA ASP A 420 -17.43 -21.98 10.08
C ASP A 420 -16.51 -22.39 11.24
N HIS A 421 -15.22 -22.55 10.98
CA HIS A 421 -14.23 -22.84 12.00
C HIS A 421 -13.79 -21.57 12.72
N VAL A 422 -14.38 -21.30 13.89
CA VAL A 422 -14.13 -20.08 14.66
C VAL A 422 -13.16 -20.35 15.79
N VAL A 423 -11.91 -19.95 15.61
CA VAL A 423 -10.88 -19.96 16.64
C VAL A 423 -10.82 -18.59 17.30
N ARG A 424 -10.81 -18.52 18.64
CA ARG A 424 -10.76 -17.26 19.38
C ARG A 424 -9.48 -17.14 20.19
N VAL A 425 -8.97 -15.90 20.27
CA VAL A 425 -7.83 -15.55 21.13
C VAL A 425 -8.30 -14.90 22.42
N ALA A 426 -7.38 -14.81 23.40
CA ALA A 426 -7.65 -14.13 24.66
C ALA A 426 -7.97 -12.63 24.43
N PRO A 427 -8.81 -12.01 25.30
CA PRO A 427 -9.16 -10.58 25.17
C PRO A 427 -7.95 -9.65 25.10
N GLU A 428 -6.87 -9.97 25.83
CA GLU A 428 -5.63 -9.18 25.86
C GLU A 428 -4.94 -9.13 24.50
N ARG A 429 -5.25 -10.09 23.61
CA ARG A 429 -4.71 -10.18 22.25
C ARG A 429 -5.74 -9.81 21.18
N ALA A 430 -7.00 -9.71 21.54
CA ALA A 430 -8.05 -9.42 20.57
C ALA A 430 -7.85 -8.05 19.90
N GLY A 431 -8.44 -7.90 18.73
CA GLY A 431 -8.35 -6.70 17.91
C GLY A 431 -7.17 -6.70 16.93
N LEU A 432 -7.21 -5.74 16.00
CA LEU A 432 -6.15 -5.55 15.00
C LEU A 432 -4.80 -5.32 15.68
N PHE A 433 -4.77 -4.43 16.67
CA PHE A 433 -3.53 -4.03 17.35
C PHE A 433 -2.96 -5.10 18.29
N GLY A 434 -3.63 -6.25 18.43
CA GLY A 434 -3.10 -7.44 19.10
C GLY A 434 -2.40 -8.43 18.17
N ARG A 435 -2.36 -8.20 16.85
CA ARG A 435 -1.77 -9.13 15.88
C ARG A 435 -0.24 -9.12 15.95
N ALA A 436 0.34 -10.33 15.94
CA ALA A 436 1.78 -10.52 16.14
C ALA A 436 2.64 -9.69 15.17
N ALA A 437 2.26 -9.61 13.90
CA ALA A 437 2.96 -8.83 12.88
C ALA A 437 3.25 -7.37 13.27
N LEU A 438 2.39 -6.77 14.10
CA LEU A 438 2.52 -5.36 14.49
C LEU A 438 3.48 -5.14 15.68
N HIS A 439 4.02 -6.22 16.29
CA HIS A 439 4.83 -6.15 17.51
C HIS A 439 6.25 -6.65 17.35
N VAL A 440 6.48 -7.56 16.42
CA VAL A 440 7.77 -8.23 16.25
C VAL A 440 8.89 -7.28 15.84
N THR A 441 10.10 -7.50 16.38
CA THR A 441 11.21 -6.55 16.18
C THR A 441 12.48 -7.19 15.65
N GLY A 442 12.58 -8.52 15.64
CA GLY A 442 13.81 -9.26 15.34
C GLY A 442 14.88 -9.15 16.44
N GLY A 443 14.55 -8.62 17.61
CA GLY A 443 15.44 -8.51 18.77
C GLY A 443 14.75 -8.90 20.07
N VAL A 444 15.44 -8.78 21.21
CA VAL A 444 14.93 -9.19 22.54
C VAL A 444 13.94 -8.19 23.16
N ARG A 445 13.89 -6.97 22.64
CA ARG A 445 13.09 -5.88 23.21
C ARG A 445 12.03 -5.40 22.25
N THR A 446 10.87 -5.04 22.77
CA THR A 446 9.83 -4.31 22.06
C THR A 446 10.32 -2.91 21.66
N ARG A 447 9.58 -2.26 20.76
CA ARG A 447 9.88 -0.89 20.28
C ARG A 447 8.67 0.02 20.47
N PRO A 448 8.36 0.42 21.72
CA PRO A 448 7.14 1.21 22.01
C PRO A 448 7.11 2.54 21.25
N ILE A 449 8.24 3.21 21.07
CA ILE A 449 8.32 4.44 20.26
C ILE A 449 7.86 4.15 18.81
N LYS A 450 8.44 3.14 18.14
CA LYS A 450 8.06 2.80 16.76
C LYS A 450 6.58 2.40 16.67
N LYS A 451 6.07 1.64 17.64
CA LYS A 451 4.64 1.28 17.72
C LYS A 451 3.75 2.51 17.85
N GLY A 452 4.08 3.43 18.76
CA GLY A 452 3.29 4.65 19.00
C GLY A 452 3.29 5.59 17.80
N VAL A 453 4.45 5.80 17.16
CA VAL A 453 4.56 6.59 15.91
C VAL A 453 3.69 5.97 14.82
N ARG A 454 3.81 4.66 14.59
CA ARG A 454 3.04 3.96 13.55
C ARG A 454 1.52 4.05 13.79
N LEU A 455 1.06 3.87 15.03
CA LEU A 455 -0.35 4.05 15.37
C LEU A 455 -0.82 5.48 15.10
N TYR A 456 -0.04 6.47 15.50
CA TYR A 456 -0.39 7.87 15.31
C TYR A 456 -0.42 8.28 13.83
N GLU A 457 0.60 7.89 13.06
CA GLU A 457 0.74 8.30 11.65
C GLU A 457 -0.12 7.46 10.70
N SER A 458 -0.12 6.12 10.84
CA SER A 458 -0.80 5.23 9.90
C SER A 458 -2.27 4.97 10.24
N VAL A 459 -2.65 4.99 11.54
CA VAL A 459 -4.00 4.63 11.98
C VAL A 459 -4.83 5.87 12.32
N MET A 460 -4.19 6.95 12.78
CA MET A 460 -4.88 8.19 13.15
C MET A 460 -4.56 9.34 12.18
N CYS A 461 -3.71 9.12 11.18
CA CYS A 461 -3.23 10.11 10.21
C CYS A 461 -2.69 11.40 10.85
N GLY A 462 -2.09 11.28 12.02
CA GLY A 462 -1.33 12.35 12.65
C GLY A 462 0.03 12.52 11.99
N SER A 463 0.73 13.59 12.33
CA SER A 463 2.08 13.83 11.86
C SER A 463 2.94 14.42 12.97
N PHE A 464 4.22 14.09 12.96
CA PHE A 464 5.20 14.72 13.84
C PHE A 464 6.15 15.58 13.02
N SER A 465 6.60 16.69 13.62
CA SER A 465 7.73 17.42 13.06
C SER A 465 9.01 16.58 13.19
N ASN A 466 9.97 16.82 12.29
CA ASN A 466 11.26 16.16 12.38
C ASN A 466 11.90 16.40 13.76
N PRO A 467 12.53 15.38 14.35
CA PRO A 467 13.25 15.53 15.61
C PRO A 467 14.37 16.57 15.45
N PRO A 468 14.80 17.22 16.54
CA PRO A 468 15.94 18.14 16.52
C PRO A 468 17.20 17.46 15.94
N ASN A 469 17.98 18.20 15.14
CA ASN A 469 19.21 17.68 14.55
C ASN A 469 20.28 17.27 15.60
N GLU A 470 20.22 17.87 16.79
CA GLU A 470 21.10 17.54 17.91
C GLU A 470 20.23 17.00 19.05
N LEU A 471 20.37 15.70 19.30
CA LEU A 471 19.75 15.06 20.45
C LEU A 471 20.74 15.06 21.62
N PRO A 472 20.28 15.29 22.86
CA PRO A 472 21.13 15.13 24.02
C PRO A 472 21.62 13.67 24.11
N PRO A 473 22.84 13.43 24.63
CA PRO A 473 23.29 12.06 24.84
C PRO A 473 22.34 11.35 25.80
N PRO A 474 21.98 10.07 25.50
CA PRO A 474 21.09 9.32 26.38
C PRO A 474 21.71 9.21 27.80
N PRO A 475 20.85 9.25 28.84
CA PRO A 475 21.34 9.06 30.21
C PRO A 475 21.93 7.66 30.39
N GLU A 476 22.85 7.50 31.36
CA GLU A 476 23.31 6.18 31.77
C GLU A 476 22.14 5.42 32.42
N LEU A 477 21.81 4.26 31.89
CA LEU A 477 20.65 3.48 32.32
C LEU A 477 21.09 2.20 33.00
N ALA A 478 20.40 1.83 34.08
CA ALA A 478 20.60 0.52 34.71
C ALA A 478 20.25 -0.60 33.70
N PRO A 479 21.08 -1.65 33.61
CA PRO A 479 20.87 -2.73 32.65
C PRO A 479 19.56 -3.54 32.88
N THR A 480 19.01 -3.45 34.08
CA THR A 480 17.83 -4.19 34.53
C THR A 480 16.49 -3.46 34.35
N LEU A 481 16.49 -2.29 33.72
CA LEU A 481 15.26 -1.56 33.41
C LEU A 481 14.47 -2.28 32.31
N THR A 482 13.16 -2.32 32.47
CA THR A 482 12.21 -2.75 31.42
C THR A 482 12.31 -1.85 30.20
N THR A 483 11.80 -2.32 29.07
CA THR A 483 11.73 -1.52 27.83
C THR A 483 10.96 -0.22 28.05
N ARG A 484 9.84 -0.24 28.77
CA ARG A 484 9.04 0.94 29.13
C ARG A 484 9.85 1.92 29.99
N GLU A 485 10.46 1.44 31.08
CA GLU A 485 11.26 2.29 31.98
C GLU A 485 12.44 2.95 31.26
N ARG A 486 13.12 2.21 30.37
CA ARG A 486 14.20 2.77 29.54
C ARG A 486 13.69 3.87 28.60
N THR A 487 12.55 3.61 27.94
CA THR A 487 11.92 4.57 27.03
C THR A 487 11.55 5.84 27.78
N ALA A 488 10.87 5.72 28.92
CA ALA A 488 10.48 6.84 29.75
C ALA A 488 11.70 7.65 30.25
N ALA A 489 12.74 6.97 30.72
CA ALA A 489 13.95 7.62 31.21
C ALA A 489 14.67 8.44 30.13
N ILE A 490 14.55 8.05 28.85
CA ILE A 490 15.18 8.78 27.74
C ILE A 490 14.28 9.93 27.25
N THR A 491 12.97 9.72 27.18
CA THR A 491 12.05 10.56 26.38
C THR A 491 11.07 11.39 27.20
N GLU A 492 10.86 11.06 28.50
CA GLU A 492 9.87 11.72 29.35
C GLU A 492 10.53 12.67 30.39
N GLN A 493 11.77 13.09 30.14
CA GLN A 493 12.44 14.02 31.03
C GLN A 493 11.70 15.38 31.05
N PRO A 494 11.37 15.91 32.21
CA PRO A 494 10.72 17.22 32.33
C PRO A 494 11.49 18.30 31.54
N ASP A 495 10.76 19.15 30.86
CA ASP A 495 11.30 20.29 30.07
C ASP A 495 12.22 19.89 28.89
N SER A 496 12.27 18.62 28.52
CA SER A 496 13.01 18.18 27.32
C SER A 496 12.16 18.42 26.05
N SER A 497 12.83 18.74 24.94
CA SER A 497 12.18 18.81 23.62
C SER A 497 11.59 17.46 23.18
N CYS A 498 12.04 16.35 23.75
CA CYS A 498 11.51 15.02 23.47
C CYS A 498 10.10 14.82 24.06
N ALA A 499 9.86 15.35 25.27
CA ALA A 499 8.64 15.08 26.03
C ALA A 499 7.36 15.48 25.30
N THR A 500 7.39 16.52 24.47
CA THR A 500 6.21 17.03 23.75
C THR A 500 5.64 15.98 22.79
N CYS A 501 6.46 15.40 21.91
CA CYS A 501 6.02 14.36 20.99
C CYS A 501 5.78 13.03 21.71
N HIS A 502 6.64 12.69 22.67
CA HIS A 502 6.56 11.43 23.39
C HIS A 502 5.40 11.35 24.39
N ALA A 503 4.79 12.47 24.76
CA ALA A 503 3.51 12.48 25.47
C ALA A 503 2.36 11.85 24.66
N ILE A 504 2.46 11.85 23.33
CA ILE A 504 1.52 11.16 22.40
C ILE A 504 2.05 9.76 22.07
N ILE A 505 3.31 9.65 21.69
CA ILE A 505 3.94 8.42 21.18
C ILE A 505 3.93 7.31 22.23
N ASN A 506 4.45 7.61 23.43
CA ASN A 506 4.70 6.59 24.43
C ASN A 506 3.44 5.91 24.94
N PRO A 507 2.35 6.63 25.32
CA PRO A 507 1.12 5.98 25.77
C PRO A 507 0.52 5.05 24.72
N LEU A 508 0.54 5.42 23.42
CA LEU A 508 0.10 4.56 22.32
C LEU A 508 0.92 3.27 22.21
N GLY A 509 2.24 3.37 22.43
CA GLY A 509 3.14 2.21 22.36
C GLY A 509 3.11 1.32 23.59
N TYR A 510 2.89 1.90 24.79
CA TYR A 510 2.94 1.15 26.06
C TYR A 510 1.74 0.22 26.27
N VAL A 511 0.55 0.57 25.75
CA VAL A 511 -0.69 -0.22 25.93
C VAL A 511 -0.51 -1.69 25.50
N THR A 512 0.42 -1.96 24.60
CA THR A 512 0.66 -3.31 24.09
C THR A 512 1.99 -3.93 24.54
N GLU A 513 2.57 -3.45 25.65
CA GLU A 513 3.80 -4.05 26.23
C GLU A 513 3.57 -5.43 26.85
N ASN A 514 2.31 -5.85 27.03
CA ASN A 514 1.91 -7.23 27.31
C ASN A 514 2.16 -8.19 26.13
N ILE A 515 2.59 -7.70 24.94
CA ILE A 515 3.02 -8.51 23.79
C ILE A 515 4.52 -8.31 23.59
N ASP A 516 5.29 -9.39 23.57
CA ASP A 516 6.74 -9.35 23.47
C ASP A 516 7.25 -9.16 22.02
N ALA A 517 8.57 -9.13 21.87
CA ALA A 517 9.24 -8.91 20.58
C ALA A 517 9.15 -10.09 19.61
N LEU A 518 8.67 -11.26 20.03
CA LEU A 518 8.29 -12.41 19.20
C LEU A 518 6.77 -12.49 18.96
N GLY A 519 6.01 -11.56 19.51
CA GLY A 519 4.57 -11.55 19.37
C GLY A 519 3.83 -12.43 20.39
N ARG A 520 4.44 -12.91 21.46
CA ARG A 520 3.82 -13.72 22.53
C ARG A 520 3.22 -12.84 23.62
N LEU A 521 2.15 -13.28 24.25
CA LEU A 521 1.67 -12.64 25.49
C LEU A 521 2.67 -12.87 26.62
N ARG A 522 2.90 -11.83 27.43
CA ARG A 522 3.78 -11.87 28.61
C ARG A 522 3.19 -11.09 29.78
N THR A 523 3.54 -11.48 30.99
CA THR A 523 3.26 -10.76 32.26
C THR A 523 4.53 -10.19 32.88
N GLU A 524 5.69 -10.65 32.42
CA GLU A 524 7.01 -10.22 32.87
C GLU A 524 7.93 -10.00 31.67
N GLU A 525 8.85 -9.06 31.78
CA GLU A 525 9.95 -8.87 30.84
C GLU A 525 11.19 -9.55 31.39
N THR A 526 11.70 -10.56 30.69
CA THR A 526 13.00 -11.16 30.98
C THR A 526 14.08 -10.34 30.27
N ILE A 527 15.01 -9.83 31.04
CA ILE A 527 16.10 -8.98 30.57
C ILE A 527 17.36 -9.80 30.47
N PHE A 528 17.98 -9.81 29.29
CA PHE A 528 19.18 -10.57 28.98
C PHE A 528 20.40 -9.65 28.83
N ASN A 529 21.59 -10.18 29.08
CA ASN A 529 22.83 -9.57 28.62
C ASN A 529 23.15 -10.06 27.19
N ASP A 530 24.23 -9.54 26.60
CA ASP A 530 24.65 -9.87 25.23
C ASP A 530 25.06 -11.35 25.07
N ASN A 531 25.33 -12.07 26.15
CA ASN A 531 25.65 -13.51 26.14
C ASN A 531 24.39 -14.40 26.27
N GLY A 532 23.21 -13.82 26.46
CA GLY A 532 21.98 -14.56 26.70
C GLY A 532 21.75 -14.94 28.17
N ASP A 533 22.54 -14.44 29.12
CA ASP A 533 22.28 -14.67 30.55
C ASP A 533 21.14 -13.75 31.02
N VAL A 534 20.27 -14.28 31.89
CA VAL A 534 19.18 -13.52 32.49
C VAL A 534 19.75 -12.57 33.56
N LEU A 535 19.52 -11.27 33.37
CA LEU A 535 19.88 -10.24 34.33
C LEU A 535 18.77 -9.96 35.34
N ALA A 536 17.51 -9.97 34.87
CA ALA A 536 16.33 -9.72 35.69
C ALA A 536 15.07 -10.29 35.03
N GLN A 537 14.06 -10.53 35.85
CA GLN A 537 12.66 -10.72 35.43
C GLN A 537 11.83 -9.68 36.18
N VAL A 538 11.13 -8.84 35.45
CA VAL A 538 10.42 -7.67 35.98
C VAL A 538 8.97 -7.72 35.49
N PRO A 539 7.97 -7.59 36.37
CA PRO A 539 6.59 -7.45 35.95
C PRO A 539 6.43 -6.31 34.94
N ILE A 540 5.66 -6.55 33.87
CA ILE A 540 5.38 -5.49 32.88
C ILE A 540 4.32 -4.53 33.42
N ASP A 541 4.40 -3.29 32.94
CA ASP A 541 3.33 -2.30 33.07
C ASP A 541 2.91 -1.86 31.65
N SER A 542 1.71 -2.29 31.22
CA SER A 542 1.10 -1.89 29.95
C SER A 542 -0.03 -0.87 30.13
N VAL A 543 -0.34 -0.44 31.36
CA VAL A 543 -1.38 0.55 31.60
C VAL A 543 -0.93 1.92 31.12
N ALA A 544 -1.67 2.50 30.19
CA ALA A 544 -1.41 3.84 29.66
C ALA A 544 -2.73 4.55 29.31
N ARG A 545 -2.66 5.83 28.93
CA ARG A 545 -3.79 6.63 28.47
C ARG A 545 -3.56 7.06 27.02
N PRO A 546 -3.83 6.16 26.07
CA PRO A 546 -3.34 6.28 24.70
C PRO A 546 -3.90 7.49 23.93
N ILE A 547 -5.10 7.98 24.30
CA ILE A 547 -5.76 9.12 23.64
C ILE A 547 -5.99 10.30 24.57
N GLU A 548 -5.18 10.45 25.63
CA GLU A 548 -5.27 11.58 26.56
C GLU A 548 -5.11 12.93 25.85
N PHE A 549 -4.27 12.99 24.80
CA PHE A 549 -4.06 14.19 23.98
C PHE A 549 -5.31 14.62 23.19
N LEU A 550 -6.35 13.78 23.10
CA LEU A 550 -7.66 14.10 22.53
C LEU A 550 -8.68 14.53 23.61
N GLY A 551 -8.23 14.71 24.87
CA GLY A 551 -9.11 15.03 25.99
C GLY A 551 -9.78 13.81 26.64
N ASN A 552 -9.55 12.61 26.15
CA ASN A 552 -10.02 11.37 26.74
C ASN A 552 -8.88 10.67 27.50
N ALA A 553 -8.99 10.64 28.81
CA ALA A 553 -7.96 10.11 29.70
C ALA A 553 -8.28 8.71 30.23
N GLN A 554 -9.06 7.91 29.52
CA GLN A 554 -9.36 6.55 29.95
C GLN A 554 -8.12 5.66 29.87
N PRO A 555 -7.82 4.87 30.90
CA PRO A 555 -6.73 3.92 30.84
C PRO A 555 -7.05 2.74 29.90
N ALA A 556 -6.02 2.23 29.26
CA ALA A 556 -6.03 0.97 28.52
C ALA A 556 -4.79 0.15 28.89
N SER A 557 -4.91 -1.17 28.88
CA SER A 557 -3.84 -2.11 29.27
C SER A 557 -3.52 -3.16 28.22
N HIS A 558 -4.30 -3.21 27.13
CA HIS A 558 -4.11 -4.17 26.05
C HIS A 558 -4.78 -3.71 24.74
N ALA A 559 -4.48 -4.43 23.66
CA ALA A 559 -4.86 -4.08 22.30
C ALA A 559 -6.36 -3.85 22.06
N LEU A 560 -7.24 -4.68 22.68
CA LEU A 560 -8.69 -4.55 22.48
C LEU A 560 -9.24 -3.25 23.10
N GLU A 561 -8.75 -2.87 24.28
CA GLU A 561 -9.16 -1.59 24.91
C GLU A 561 -8.69 -0.41 24.08
N LEU A 562 -7.45 -0.46 23.54
CA LEU A 562 -6.95 0.53 22.61
C LEU A 562 -7.84 0.62 21.35
N SER A 563 -8.16 -0.53 20.72
CA SER A 563 -9.01 -0.58 19.53
C SER A 563 -10.36 0.09 19.78
N ARG A 564 -11.02 -0.24 20.90
CA ARG A 564 -12.33 0.34 21.26
C ARG A 564 -12.25 1.86 21.46
N GLN A 565 -11.24 2.33 22.20
CA GLN A 565 -11.07 3.78 22.40
C GLN A 565 -10.80 4.53 21.08
N LEU A 566 -10.03 3.94 20.17
CA LEU A 566 -9.74 4.55 18.88
C LEU A 566 -10.97 4.61 17.97
N THR A 567 -11.81 3.57 17.95
CA THR A 567 -13.05 3.57 17.15
C THR A 567 -14.06 4.62 17.62
N GLU A 568 -14.07 4.97 18.92
CA GLU A 568 -14.95 6.00 19.48
C GLU A 568 -14.55 7.43 19.08
N THR A 569 -13.35 7.63 18.51
CA THR A 569 -12.84 8.98 18.19
C THR A 569 -13.20 9.48 16.81
N GLY A 570 -13.69 8.62 15.90
CA GLY A 570 -13.85 8.93 14.47
C GLY A 570 -12.54 9.11 13.69
N ARG A 571 -11.39 9.19 14.38
CA ARG A 571 -10.09 9.42 13.72
C ARG A 571 -9.61 8.26 12.87
N VAL A 572 -9.95 7.04 13.29
CA VAL A 572 -9.60 5.84 12.50
C VAL A 572 -10.41 5.84 11.21
N ASP A 573 -11.69 6.18 11.27
CA ASP A 573 -12.57 6.27 10.10
C ASP A 573 -12.07 7.32 9.12
N ALA A 574 -11.75 8.52 9.63
CA ALA A 574 -11.18 9.59 8.82
C ALA A 574 -9.82 9.20 8.21
N CYS A 575 -8.97 8.50 8.98
CA CYS A 575 -7.68 8.07 8.48
C CYS A 575 -7.81 6.98 7.41
N VAL A 576 -8.66 5.96 7.63
CA VAL A 576 -8.88 4.90 6.63
C VAL A 576 -9.49 5.49 5.35
N ALA A 577 -10.40 6.46 5.45
CA ALA A 577 -10.92 7.18 4.29
C ALA A 577 -9.79 7.86 3.48
N ARG A 578 -8.85 8.54 4.16
CA ARG A 578 -7.65 9.12 3.51
C ARG A 578 -6.76 8.06 2.86
N GLN A 579 -6.49 6.97 3.57
CA GLN A 579 -5.65 5.89 3.05
C GLN A 579 -6.29 5.20 1.83
N LEU A 580 -7.62 5.01 1.84
CA LEU A 580 -8.35 4.50 0.67
C LEU A 580 -8.24 5.45 -0.52
N VAL A 581 -8.40 6.76 -0.32
CA VAL A 581 -8.23 7.76 -1.37
C VAL A 581 -6.80 7.72 -1.92
N ARG A 582 -5.79 7.72 -1.06
CA ARG A 582 -4.37 7.61 -1.47
C ARG A 582 -4.09 6.35 -2.29
N TYR A 583 -4.59 5.20 -1.81
CA TYR A 583 -4.42 3.92 -2.49
C TYR A 583 -5.10 3.87 -3.85
N VAL A 584 -6.39 4.26 -3.91
CA VAL A 584 -7.21 4.17 -5.13
C VAL A 584 -6.74 5.15 -6.20
N PHE A 585 -6.41 6.39 -5.80
CA PHE A 585 -5.94 7.41 -6.74
C PHE A 585 -4.42 7.39 -6.94
N GLY A 586 -3.67 6.70 -6.07
CA GLY A 586 -2.20 6.59 -6.13
C GLY A 586 -1.50 7.94 -5.94
N ARG A 587 -2.06 8.84 -5.15
CA ARG A 587 -1.54 10.17 -4.82
C ARG A 587 -2.01 10.61 -3.43
N ALA A 588 -1.34 11.61 -2.88
CA ALA A 588 -1.86 12.28 -1.68
C ALA A 588 -3.25 12.87 -1.95
N GLU A 589 -4.06 12.92 -0.92
CA GLU A 589 -5.37 13.59 -0.95
C GLU A 589 -5.23 15.08 -1.17
N THR A 590 -6.26 15.68 -1.71
CA THR A 590 -6.35 17.11 -2.00
C THR A 590 -7.67 17.70 -1.49
N GLU A 591 -7.84 19.01 -1.60
CA GLU A 591 -9.13 19.65 -1.29
C GLU A 591 -10.29 19.10 -2.13
N ALA A 592 -10.01 18.60 -3.33
CA ALA A 592 -11.01 17.99 -4.21
C ALA A 592 -11.58 16.67 -3.66
N ASP A 593 -10.87 16.03 -2.75
CA ASP A 593 -11.23 14.70 -2.23
C ASP A 593 -11.98 14.79 -0.88
N GLN A 594 -12.16 16.00 -0.31
CA GLN A 594 -12.71 16.18 1.04
C GLN A 594 -14.11 15.59 1.19
N CYS A 595 -15.00 15.83 0.21
CA CYS A 595 -16.37 15.30 0.26
C CYS A 595 -16.39 13.78 0.16
N LEU A 596 -15.61 13.19 -0.75
CA LEU A 596 -15.49 11.73 -0.85
C LEU A 596 -14.94 11.12 0.46
N MET A 597 -13.94 11.74 1.08
CA MET A 597 -13.41 11.25 2.36
C MET A 597 -14.43 11.34 3.49
N GLU A 598 -15.25 12.41 3.51
CA GLU A 598 -16.35 12.54 4.47
C GLU A 598 -17.42 11.46 4.27
N GLU A 599 -17.82 11.19 3.02
CA GLU A 599 -18.75 10.11 2.69
C GLU A 599 -18.23 8.75 3.17
N LEU A 600 -16.98 8.40 2.83
CA LEU A 600 -16.36 7.13 3.22
C LEU A 600 -16.26 7.00 4.76
N GLY A 601 -15.82 8.06 5.43
CA GLY A 601 -15.70 8.08 6.88
C GLY A 601 -17.05 7.92 7.56
N THR A 602 -18.08 8.60 7.06
CA THR A 602 -19.47 8.48 7.56
C THR A 602 -20.02 7.06 7.37
N MET A 603 -19.79 6.44 6.21
CA MET A 603 -20.17 5.04 5.99
C MET A 603 -19.54 4.10 7.01
N MET A 604 -18.25 4.30 7.33
CA MET A 604 -17.55 3.48 8.32
C MET A 604 -18.06 3.72 9.74
N GLN A 605 -18.35 4.97 10.13
CA GLN A 605 -18.99 5.29 11.42
C GLN A 605 -20.38 4.68 11.55
N ASP A 606 -21.14 4.59 10.44
CA ASP A 606 -22.46 3.94 10.41
C ASP A 606 -22.39 2.41 10.42
N GLY A 607 -21.17 1.84 10.43
CA GLY A 607 -20.97 0.40 10.44
C GLY A 607 -21.24 -0.28 9.09
N ALA A 608 -21.18 0.46 7.98
CA ALA A 608 -21.32 -0.13 6.65
C ALA A 608 -20.29 -1.24 6.45
N PRO A 609 -20.65 -2.37 5.82
CA PRO A 609 -19.69 -3.40 5.45
C PRO A 609 -18.52 -2.83 4.65
N PHE A 610 -17.30 -3.26 4.95
CA PHE A 610 -16.10 -2.68 4.33
C PHE A 610 -16.08 -2.87 2.81
N ILE A 611 -16.70 -3.95 2.30
CA ILE A 611 -16.89 -4.16 0.86
C ILE A 611 -17.75 -3.06 0.21
N ASP A 612 -18.76 -2.53 0.93
CA ASP A 612 -19.62 -1.46 0.42
C ASP A 612 -18.88 -0.12 0.38
N VAL A 613 -17.98 0.12 1.34
CA VAL A 613 -17.07 1.28 1.32
C VAL A 613 -16.13 1.22 0.11
N LEU A 614 -15.58 0.03 -0.20
CA LEU A 614 -14.75 -0.18 -1.40
C LEU A 614 -15.55 0.01 -2.69
N GLU A 615 -16.79 -0.50 -2.76
CA GLU A 615 -17.67 -0.28 -3.92
C GLU A 615 -17.95 1.21 -4.12
N HIS A 616 -18.24 1.93 -3.04
CA HIS A 616 -18.54 3.35 -3.10
C HIS A 616 -17.41 4.16 -3.73
N ILE A 617 -16.17 4.04 -3.21
CA ILE A 617 -15.03 4.79 -3.74
C ILE A 617 -14.70 4.43 -5.19
N LEU A 618 -14.78 3.15 -5.57
CA LEU A 618 -14.45 2.67 -6.91
C LEU A 618 -15.54 2.99 -7.95
N SER A 619 -16.77 3.24 -7.50
CA SER A 619 -17.89 3.66 -8.34
C SER A 619 -18.05 5.18 -8.39
N HIS A 620 -17.35 5.92 -7.53
CA HIS A 620 -17.51 7.37 -7.39
C HIS A 620 -17.15 8.12 -8.68
N PRO A 621 -17.86 9.21 -9.04
CA PRO A 621 -17.57 10.00 -10.25
C PRO A 621 -16.13 10.49 -10.37
N SER A 622 -15.48 10.84 -9.24
CA SER A 622 -14.07 11.25 -9.22
C SER A 622 -13.13 10.15 -9.69
N PHE A 623 -13.44 8.89 -9.43
CA PHE A 623 -12.64 7.74 -9.88
C PHE A 623 -12.78 7.48 -11.39
N ARG A 624 -13.92 7.88 -11.97
CA ARG A 624 -14.24 7.67 -13.40
C ARG A 624 -13.69 8.75 -14.32
N SER A 625 -12.92 9.68 -13.79
CA SER A 625 -12.32 10.76 -14.57
C SER A 625 -10.85 10.96 -14.18
N ARG A 626 -10.12 11.65 -15.05
CA ARG A 626 -8.73 12.08 -14.84
C ARG A 626 -8.64 13.59 -15.03
N SER A 627 -7.94 14.28 -14.14
CA SER A 627 -7.58 15.69 -14.31
C SER A 627 -6.37 15.82 -15.24
N ILE A 628 -6.33 16.85 -16.11
CA ILE A 628 -5.28 17.12 -17.08
C ILE A 628 -4.74 18.55 -16.94
#